data_8de1b78e3381e66e40c581f5bd0f28ba
#
_entry.id   8de1b78e3381e66e40c581f5bd0f28ba
#
_cell.length_a   1.000
_cell.length_b   1.000
_cell.length_c   1.000
_cell.angle_alpha   90.00
_cell.angle_beta   90.00
_cell.angle_gamma   90.00
#
_symmetry.space_group_name_H-M   'P 1'
#
loop_
_entity.id
_entity.type
_entity.pdbx_description
1 polymer ?
#
loop_
_entity_poly.entity_id
_entity_poly.type
_entity_poly.pdbx_seq_one_letter_code
_entity_poly.pdbx_strand_id
1 'polypeptide(L)'
;MPKSRVHPPEPEAAQRLVASNMRRIRLEKRLTQEQVAERSETTSVWISGCERGVRNMSVRSLSMIAFALEVPMTALLDTTVHPEPPRGERVYSRRVDKT
;
A
#
# COMPACT_ATOMS: atom_id res chain seq x y z
N MET A 1 34.83 -7.00 -1.18
CA MET A 1 34.28 -6.89 -1.02
C MET A 1 33.53 -7.09 -1.11
N PRO A 2 33.34 -7.29 -0.90
CA PRO A 2 32.56 -7.61 -0.90
C PRO A 2 31.68 -7.45 -1.29
N LYS A 3 31.51 -7.64 -1.56
CA LYS A 3 30.79 -7.57 -1.83
C LYS A 3 29.85 -7.56 -2.01
N SER A 4 29.77 -7.71 -2.57
CA SER A 4 28.80 -7.80 -2.64
C SER A 4 27.96 -7.99 -1.74
N ARG A 5 27.86 -7.54 -1.29
CA ARG A 5 27.20 -7.47 -0.30
C ARG A 5 25.90 -6.94 -0.46
N VAL A 6 25.53 -6.42 -1.54
CA VAL A 6 24.22 -5.90 -1.81
C VAL A 6 23.34 -7.05 -2.20
N HIS A 7 22.31 -7.27 -1.47
CA HIS A 7 21.34 -8.28 -1.81
C HIS A 7 20.18 -7.61 -2.50
N PRO A 8 19.56 -8.27 -3.44
CA PRO A 8 18.36 -7.69 -4.03
C PRO A 8 17.28 -7.57 -2.96
N PRO A 9 16.43 -6.58 -3.07
CA PRO A 9 15.34 -6.48 -2.11
C PRO A 9 14.38 -7.64 -2.27
N GLU A 10 13.67 -7.92 -1.21
CA GLU A 10 12.64 -8.91 -1.30
C GLU A 10 11.63 -8.48 -2.32
N PRO A 11 11.18 -9.38 -3.19
CA PRO A 11 10.34 -8.95 -4.31
C PRO A 11 9.10 -8.17 -3.92
N GLU A 12 8.50 -8.50 -2.79
CA GLU A 12 7.27 -7.84 -2.42
C GLU A 12 7.47 -6.68 -1.46
N ALA A 13 8.71 -6.34 -1.13
CA ALA A 13 8.94 -5.30 -0.14
C ALA A 13 8.39 -3.97 -0.58
N ALA A 14 8.60 -3.62 -1.84
CA ALA A 14 8.11 -2.34 -2.35
C ALA A 14 6.59 -2.32 -2.37
N GLN A 15 5.97 -3.43 -2.71
CA GLN A 15 4.52 -3.50 -2.72
C GLN A 15 3.96 -3.32 -1.32
N ARG A 16 4.61 -3.90 -0.33
CA ARG A 16 4.15 -3.75 1.05
C ARG A 16 4.35 -2.34 1.56
N LEU A 17 5.45 -1.70 1.15
CA LEU A 17 5.68 -0.32 1.54
C LEU A 17 4.56 0.58 1.00
N VAL A 18 4.26 0.46 -0.27
CA VAL A 18 3.22 1.26 -0.86
C VAL A 18 1.87 0.93 -0.23
N ALA A 19 1.61 -0.34 0.01
CA ALA A 19 0.35 -0.77 0.61
C ALA A 19 0.14 -0.12 1.97
N SER A 20 1.18 -0.12 2.77
CA SER A 20 1.12 0.45 4.09
C SER A 20 0.88 1.95 4.05
N ASN A 21 1.61 2.63 3.18
CA ASN A 21 1.46 4.07 3.06
C ASN A 21 0.07 4.44 2.52
N MET A 22 -0.41 3.72 1.51
CA MET A 22 -1.74 3.96 0.97
C MET A 22 -2.80 3.86 2.04
N ARG A 23 -2.76 2.78 2.78
CA ARG A 23 -3.80 2.54 3.77
C ARG A 23 -3.74 3.59 4.86
N ARG A 24 -2.56 3.91 5.33
CA ARG A 24 -2.41 4.90 6.37
C ARG A 24 -2.95 6.26 5.93
N ILE A 25 -2.56 6.70 4.74
CA ILE A 25 -2.98 8.00 4.24
C ILE A 25 -4.49 8.01 4.00
N ARG A 26 -5.00 6.93 3.42
CA ARG A 26 -6.43 6.84 3.16
C ARG A 26 -7.23 6.99 4.46
N LEU A 27 -6.79 6.28 5.49
CA LEU A 27 -7.50 6.33 6.76
C LEU A 27 -7.36 7.68 7.44
N GLU A 28 -6.20 8.30 7.32
CA GLU A 28 -6.02 9.64 7.87
C GLU A 28 -6.95 10.64 7.21
N LYS A 29 -7.23 10.43 5.94
CA LYS A 29 -8.10 11.35 5.21
C LYS A 29 -9.56 10.91 5.24
N ARG A 30 -9.86 9.85 5.97
CA ARG A 30 -11.21 9.36 6.16
C ARG A 30 -11.89 8.99 4.86
N LEU A 31 -11.13 8.40 3.97
CA LEU A 31 -11.66 7.97 2.69
C LEU A 31 -11.90 6.47 2.72
N THR A 32 -12.95 6.06 2.02
CA THR A 32 -13.20 4.63 1.82
C THR A 32 -12.42 4.14 0.62
N GLN A 33 -12.27 2.83 0.53
CA GLN A 33 -11.62 2.26 -0.65
C GLN A 33 -12.42 2.58 -1.90
N GLU A 34 -13.74 2.62 -1.79
CA GLU A 34 -14.58 2.98 -2.94
C GLU A 34 -14.32 4.41 -3.38
N GLN A 35 -14.13 5.32 -2.45
CA GLN A 35 -13.87 6.70 -2.82
C GLN A 35 -12.52 6.84 -3.52
N VAL A 36 -11.52 6.13 -3.03
CA VAL A 36 -10.22 6.16 -3.69
C VAL A 36 -10.32 5.54 -5.07
N ALA A 37 -11.07 4.44 -5.19
CA ALA A 37 -11.24 3.78 -6.47
C ALA A 37 -11.91 4.71 -7.48
N GLU A 38 -12.94 5.41 -7.06
CA GLU A 38 -13.63 6.31 -7.95
C GLU A 38 -12.71 7.42 -8.43
N ARG A 39 -11.95 8.00 -7.53
CA ARG A 39 -11.05 9.09 -7.88
C ARG A 39 -9.88 8.64 -8.75
N SER A 40 -9.47 7.40 -8.61
CA SER A 40 -8.36 6.88 -9.39
C SER A 40 -8.82 6.10 -10.62
N GLU A 41 -10.13 6.05 -10.86
CA GLU A 41 -10.70 5.38 -12.02
C GLU A 41 -10.38 3.91 -12.02
N THR A 42 -10.49 3.30 -10.85
CA THR A 42 -10.25 1.88 -10.69
C THR A 42 -11.43 1.28 -9.94
N THR A 43 -11.23 0.12 -9.35
CA THR A 43 -12.29 -0.54 -8.59
C THR A 43 -11.85 -0.70 -7.15
N SER A 44 -12.82 -0.80 -6.26
CA SER A 44 -12.49 -1.00 -4.85
C SER A 44 -11.81 -2.34 -4.63
N VAL A 45 -12.09 -3.34 -5.47
CA VAL A 45 -11.41 -4.63 -5.37
C VAL A 45 -9.92 -4.45 -5.67
N TRP A 46 -9.61 -3.63 -6.69
CA TRP A 46 -8.22 -3.39 -7.04
C TRP A 46 -7.52 -2.60 -5.94
N ILE A 47 -8.19 -1.57 -5.40
CA ILE A 47 -7.61 -0.79 -4.29
C ILE A 47 -7.36 -1.69 -3.08
N SER A 48 -8.31 -2.57 -2.79
CA SER A 48 -8.13 -3.50 -1.67
C SER A 48 -6.91 -4.38 -1.89
N GLY A 49 -6.72 -4.86 -3.12
CA GLY A 49 -5.54 -5.66 -3.43
C GLY A 49 -4.26 -4.88 -3.26
N CYS A 50 -4.26 -3.60 -3.66
CA CYS A 50 -3.11 -2.75 -3.48
C CYS A 50 -2.77 -2.61 -1.99
N GLU A 51 -3.78 -2.42 -1.17
CA GLU A 51 -3.55 -2.23 0.27
C GLU A 51 -3.15 -3.50 0.97
N ARG A 52 -3.43 -4.66 0.37
CA ARG A 52 -2.95 -5.91 0.93
C ARG A 52 -1.54 -6.24 0.46
N GLY A 53 -0.99 -5.43 -0.44
CA GLY A 53 0.37 -5.64 -0.91
C GLY A 53 0.50 -6.73 -1.94
N VAL A 54 -0.61 -7.10 -2.60
CA VAL A 54 -0.56 -8.18 -3.57
C VAL A 54 -0.59 -7.68 -5.01
N ARG A 55 -0.60 -6.37 -5.22
CA ARG A 55 -0.60 -5.83 -6.57
C ARG A 55 0.74 -5.20 -6.88
N ASN A 56 1.19 -5.43 -8.11
CA ASN A 56 2.39 -4.80 -8.60
C ASN A 56 1.97 -3.56 -9.35
N MET A 57 2.09 -2.40 -8.72
CA MET A 57 1.58 -1.19 -9.30
C MET A 57 2.59 -0.52 -10.20
N SER A 58 2.11 -0.06 -11.35
CA SER A 58 2.95 0.70 -12.25
C SER A 58 3.12 2.12 -11.70
N VAL A 59 4.07 2.84 -12.27
CA VAL A 59 4.24 4.25 -11.92
C VAL A 59 2.98 5.02 -12.21
N ARG A 60 2.31 4.67 -13.31
CA ARG A 60 1.05 5.34 -13.64
C ARG A 60 0.00 5.08 -12.56
N SER A 61 -0.11 3.84 -12.10
CA SER A 61 -1.07 3.53 -11.05
C SER A 61 -0.73 4.26 -9.77
N LEU A 62 0.55 4.33 -9.42
CA LEU A 62 0.95 5.08 -8.24
C LEU A 62 0.57 6.55 -8.36
N SER A 63 0.76 7.10 -9.55
CA SER A 63 0.42 8.50 -9.80
C SER A 63 -1.09 8.73 -9.60
N MET A 64 -1.91 7.82 -10.12
CA MET A 64 -3.36 7.97 -10.01
C MET A 64 -3.82 7.84 -8.57
N ILE A 65 -3.21 6.94 -7.83
CA ILE A 65 -3.58 6.77 -6.42
C ILE A 65 -3.14 7.98 -5.61
N ALA A 66 -1.94 8.48 -5.87
CA ALA A 66 -1.47 9.67 -5.16
C ALA A 66 -2.40 10.84 -5.42
N PHE A 67 -2.84 10.99 -6.67
CA PHE A 67 -3.79 12.03 -7.02
C PHE A 67 -5.09 11.84 -6.23
N ALA A 68 -5.59 10.62 -6.20
CA ALA A 68 -6.85 10.33 -5.49
C ALA A 68 -6.73 10.62 -3.99
N LEU A 69 -5.55 10.42 -3.44
CA LEU A 69 -5.31 10.67 -2.03
C LEU A 69 -4.86 12.11 -1.75
N GLU A 70 -4.63 12.86 -2.81
CA GLU A 70 -4.21 14.26 -2.71
C GLU A 70 -2.87 14.41 -2.00
N VAL A 71 -1.94 13.55 -2.37
CA VAL A 71 -0.57 13.59 -1.84
C VAL A 71 0.39 13.44 -3.00
N PRO A 72 1.63 13.85 -2.83
CA PRO A 72 2.63 13.58 -3.87
C PRO A 72 2.95 12.08 -3.89
N MET A 73 3.40 11.60 -5.04
CA MET A 73 3.75 10.19 -5.15
C MET A 73 4.79 9.76 -4.13
N THR A 74 5.67 10.69 -3.76
CA THR A 74 6.70 10.36 -2.78
C THR A 74 6.10 9.96 -1.44
N ALA A 75 4.89 10.40 -1.13
CA ALA A 75 4.26 9.99 0.11
C ALA A 75 3.97 8.49 0.11
N LEU A 76 3.73 7.91 -1.07
CA LEU A 76 3.47 6.49 -1.14
C LEU A 76 4.74 5.66 -1.02
N LEU A 77 5.88 6.29 -1.22
CA LEU A 77 7.16 5.60 -1.17
C LEU A 77 7.97 5.99 0.07
N ASP A 78 7.32 6.63 1.02
CA ASP A 78 7.99 7.15 2.20
C ASP A 78 8.43 5.99 3.08
N THR A 79 9.72 5.93 3.37
CA THR A 79 10.26 4.87 4.21
C THR A 79 10.52 5.33 5.62
N THR A 80 10.23 6.60 5.94
CA THR A 80 10.51 7.12 7.25
C THR A 80 9.44 6.76 8.27
N VAL A 81 8.27 6.37 7.81
CA VAL A 81 7.22 5.94 8.70
C VAL A 81 7.37 4.44 8.84
N HIS A 82 7.43 3.96 10.06
CA HIS A 82 7.58 2.54 10.26
C HIS A 82 6.37 1.83 9.75
N PRO A 83 6.55 0.91 8.84
CA PRO A 83 5.42 0.15 8.38
C PRO A 83 4.92 -0.69 9.52
N GLU A 84 3.64 -0.78 9.62
CA GLU A 84 3.11 -1.67 10.60
C GLU A 84 3.45 -3.07 10.23
N PRO A 85 3.52 -3.94 11.19
CA PRO A 85 3.76 -5.33 10.85
C PRO A 85 2.66 -5.81 9.94
N PRO A 86 2.92 -6.86 9.24
CA PRO A 86 1.92 -7.36 8.30
C PRO A 86 0.67 -7.70 9.04
N ARG A 87 -0.19 -6.73 9.13
CA ARG A 87 -1.30 -6.91 9.93
C ARG A 87 -2.31 -7.74 9.29
N GLY A 88 -2.24 -7.87 8.04
CA GLY A 88 -3.19 -8.70 7.38
C GLY A 88 -3.24 -10.07 7.95
N GLU A 89 -2.09 -10.66 8.16
CA GLU A 89 -2.06 -11.97 8.69
C GLU A 89 -2.63 -12.02 10.04
N ARG A 90 -2.14 -11.14 10.88
CA ARG A 90 -2.53 -11.18 12.21
C ARG A 90 -3.94 -10.79 12.41
N VAL A 91 -4.32 -9.77 11.75
CA VAL A 91 -5.64 -9.27 11.91
C VAL A 91 -6.65 -10.23 11.39
N TYR A 92 -6.39 -10.80 10.25
CA TYR A 92 -7.30 -11.72 9.73
C TYR A 92 -7.48 -12.90 10.59
N SER A 93 -6.42 -13.43 11.07
CA SER A 93 -6.55 -14.60 11.82
C SER A 93 -7.38 -14.38 13.01
N ARG A 94 -7.37 -13.16 13.52
CA ARG A 94 -8.08 -12.92 14.65
C ARG A 94 -9.44 -12.43 14.39
N ARG A 95 -9.50 -11.50 13.50
CA ARG A 95 -10.68 -10.85 13.32
C ARG A 95 -11.69 -11.64 12.60
N VAL A 96 -11.24 -12.34 11.65
CA VAL A 96 -12.15 -13.09 10.91
C VAL A 96 -12.93 -14.01 11.75
N ASP A 97 -12.24 -14.57 12.65
CA ASP A 97 -12.92 -15.47 13.37
C ASP A 97 -13.84 -14.85 14.26
N LYS A 98 -13.57 -13.76 14.69
CA LYS A 98 -14.36 -13.25 15.56
C LYS A 98 -15.40 -12.62 14.99
N THR A 99 -15.32 -12.42 14.03
CA THR A 99 -16.33 -11.67 13.56
C THR A 99 -17.19 -12.23 12.80
#